data_1febeeff4ffe8ee55f3c7c1ac2f41208
#
_entry.id   1febeeff4ffe8ee55f3c7c1ac2f41208
#
_cell.length_a   1.000
_cell.length_b   1.000
_cell.length_c   1.000
_cell.angle_alpha   90.00
_cell.angle_beta   90.00
_cell.angle_gamma   90.00
#
_symmetry.space_group_name_H-M   'P 1'
#
loop_
_entity.id
_entity.type
_entity.pdbx_description
1 polymer ?
#
loop_
_entity_poly.entity_id
_entity_poly.type
_entity_poly.pdbx_seq_one_letter_code
_entity_poly.pdbx_strand_id
1 'polypeptide(L)'
;YDALHCHVRAKLNEHYGDEVISKSGPLPVHMLGNMWGQSWSNIYDLVYTEELNSNSIDVTKIIEQKEIDEIKMVEYAEDFFLSIGFESLPETFWERSLFIKPRDRSVVCHASAWNLDPTTNDLRIKMCIERNEDDFITIHHELGHIFYYQAYNHLPTLFQGGANDGFHEAFGDLLTLSITPDYLKEIDFISEEEANLAKEDPIGLLMKQALEGVVVVPWALMLDKWRSCLLYTSD
;
A
#
# COMPACT_ATOMS: atom_id res chain seq x y z
N TYR A 1 -15.05 -3.86 -11.80
CA TYR A 1 -15.66 -3.59 -10.51
C TYR A 1 -16.95 -4.39 -10.29
N ASP A 2 -17.90 -4.35 -11.21
CA ASP A 2 -19.22 -4.99 -11.03
C ASP A 2 -19.13 -6.51 -10.78
N ALA A 3 -18.26 -7.21 -11.48
CA ALA A 3 -18.04 -8.64 -11.27
C ALA A 3 -17.50 -8.93 -9.86
N LEU A 4 -16.51 -8.16 -9.42
CA LEU A 4 -15.96 -8.27 -8.06
C LEU A 4 -17.03 -7.97 -7.01
N HIS A 5 -17.79 -6.88 -7.19
CA HIS A 5 -18.86 -6.50 -6.29
C HIS A 5 -19.96 -7.58 -6.18
N CYS A 6 -20.32 -8.21 -7.30
CA CYS A 6 -21.27 -9.33 -7.30
C CYS A 6 -20.73 -10.56 -6.58
N HIS A 7 -19.47 -10.89 -6.80
CA HIS A 7 -18.80 -12.01 -6.13
C HIS A 7 -18.75 -11.79 -4.61
N VAL A 8 -18.23 -10.63 -4.17
CA VAL A 8 -18.16 -10.26 -2.75
C VAL A 8 -19.55 -10.29 -2.10
N ARG A 9 -20.57 -9.73 -2.78
CA ARG A 9 -21.96 -9.80 -2.29
C ARG A 9 -22.42 -11.23 -2.08
N ALA A 10 -22.18 -12.11 -3.05
CA ALA A 10 -22.58 -13.51 -2.94
C ALA A 10 -21.93 -14.18 -1.74
N LYS A 11 -20.63 -13.98 -1.55
CA LYS A 11 -19.88 -14.54 -0.43
C LYS A 11 -20.32 -14.00 0.93
N LEU A 12 -20.51 -12.70 1.05
CA LEU A 12 -21.04 -12.09 2.27
C LEU A 12 -22.49 -12.53 2.54
N ASN A 13 -23.31 -12.70 1.50
CA ASN A 13 -24.68 -13.20 1.64
C ASN A 13 -24.70 -14.67 2.10
N GLU A 14 -23.83 -15.53 1.56
CA GLU A 14 -23.64 -16.91 2.03
C GLU A 14 -23.29 -16.96 3.52
N HIS A 15 -22.47 -16.02 4.00
CA HIS A 15 -21.99 -16.00 5.38
C HIS A 15 -23.00 -15.38 6.36
N TYR A 16 -23.63 -14.26 5.98
CA TYR A 16 -24.47 -13.46 6.88
C TYR A 16 -25.99 -13.57 6.61
N GLY A 17 -26.39 -14.10 5.46
CA GLY A 17 -27.79 -14.28 5.06
C GLY A 17 -28.44 -13.06 4.42
N ASP A 18 -29.59 -13.29 3.80
CA ASP A 18 -30.35 -12.32 3.01
C ASP A 18 -30.86 -11.10 3.82
N GLU A 19 -31.04 -11.28 5.13
CA GLU A 19 -31.53 -10.19 6.00
C GLU A 19 -30.43 -9.13 6.28
N VAL A 20 -29.17 -9.54 6.22
CA VAL A 20 -28.01 -8.66 6.44
C VAL A 20 -27.47 -8.13 5.12
N ILE A 21 -27.29 -9.01 4.15
CA ILE A 21 -26.74 -8.70 2.83
C ILE A 21 -27.80 -8.91 1.76
N SER A 22 -28.38 -7.82 1.28
CA SER A 22 -29.35 -7.88 0.18
C SER A 22 -28.74 -8.45 -1.10
N LYS A 23 -29.53 -9.19 -1.88
CA LYS A 23 -29.14 -9.73 -3.20
C LYS A 23 -28.91 -8.66 -4.27
N SER A 24 -29.29 -7.42 -4.00
CA SER A 24 -29.14 -6.28 -4.93
C SER A 24 -28.86 -4.98 -4.18
N GLY A 25 -28.40 -3.96 -4.91
CA GLY A 25 -28.11 -2.64 -4.34
C GLY A 25 -26.68 -2.52 -3.76
N PRO A 26 -26.36 -1.48 -2.99
CA PRO A 26 -25.03 -1.29 -2.40
C PRO A 26 -24.74 -2.32 -1.30
N LEU A 27 -23.45 -2.58 -1.05
CA LEU A 27 -23.01 -3.33 0.12
C LEU A 27 -23.00 -2.40 1.35
N PRO A 28 -23.40 -2.89 2.53
CA PRO A 28 -23.30 -2.12 3.76
C PRO A 28 -21.82 -1.88 4.11
N VAL A 29 -21.40 -0.62 4.22
CA VAL A 29 -19.98 -0.26 4.42
C VAL A 29 -19.36 -0.87 5.67
N HIS A 30 -20.15 -1.04 6.75
CA HIS A 30 -19.67 -1.64 8.00
C HIS A 30 -19.33 -3.13 7.88
N MET A 31 -19.70 -3.79 6.77
CA MET A 31 -19.36 -5.19 6.49
C MET A 31 -18.07 -5.32 5.68
N LEU A 32 -17.45 -4.21 5.26
CA LEU A 32 -16.27 -4.19 4.39
C LEU A 32 -14.94 -4.12 5.15
N GLY A 33 -15.00 -4.13 6.48
CA GLY A 33 -13.83 -4.25 7.35
C GLY A 33 -13.08 -2.96 7.66
N ASN A 34 -13.44 -1.82 7.03
CA ASN A 34 -12.87 -0.51 7.36
C ASN A 34 -13.88 0.62 7.24
N MET A 35 -13.57 1.78 7.85
CA MET A 35 -14.51 2.89 8.01
C MET A 35 -14.89 3.56 6.68
N TRP A 36 -13.99 3.59 5.71
CA TRP A 36 -14.17 4.32 4.45
C TRP A 36 -14.68 3.45 3.30
N GLY A 37 -14.53 2.14 3.42
CA GLY A 37 -14.86 1.19 2.35
C GLY A 37 -14.02 1.34 1.08
N GLN A 38 -12.85 1.99 1.17
CA GLN A 38 -11.92 2.24 0.06
C GLN A 38 -11.09 1.01 -0.31
N SER A 39 -10.93 0.08 0.62
CA SER A 39 -10.31 -1.23 0.42
C SER A 39 -11.22 -2.30 1.03
N TRP A 40 -11.25 -3.48 0.41
CA TRP A 40 -12.00 -4.64 0.91
C TRP A 40 -11.06 -5.79 1.29
N SER A 41 -9.76 -5.54 1.42
CA SER A 41 -8.76 -6.53 1.81
C SER A 41 -9.06 -7.17 3.18
N ASN A 42 -9.65 -6.41 4.11
CA ASN A 42 -10.03 -6.91 5.43
C ASN A 42 -11.06 -8.05 5.43
N ILE A 43 -11.78 -8.26 4.33
CA ILE A 43 -12.74 -9.36 4.19
C ILE A 43 -12.25 -10.47 3.25
N TYR A 44 -10.95 -10.49 2.94
CA TYR A 44 -10.35 -11.46 2.04
C TYR A 44 -10.73 -12.91 2.41
N ASP A 45 -10.59 -13.30 3.68
CA ASP A 45 -10.88 -14.65 4.17
C ASP A 45 -12.36 -15.06 4.05
N LEU A 46 -13.28 -14.08 3.99
CA LEU A 46 -14.70 -14.32 3.76
C LEU A 46 -15.03 -14.49 2.27
N VAL A 47 -14.20 -13.91 1.40
CA VAL A 47 -14.45 -13.84 -0.05
C VAL A 47 -13.71 -14.94 -0.80
N TYR A 48 -12.55 -15.34 -0.27
CA TYR A 48 -11.67 -16.35 -0.85
C TYR A 48 -11.57 -17.53 0.11
N THR A 49 -12.02 -18.73 -0.29
CA THR A 49 -12.23 -19.86 0.61
C THR A 49 -10.95 -20.61 0.97
N GLU A 50 -10.93 -21.22 2.19
CA GLU A 50 -9.80 -21.92 2.81
C GLU A 50 -9.12 -23.00 1.95
N GLU A 51 -9.83 -23.67 1.04
CA GLU A 51 -9.26 -24.69 0.16
C GLU A 51 -8.18 -24.13 -0.79
N LEU A 52 -8.20 -22.82 -1.03
CA LEU A 52 -7.27 -22.10 -1.88
C LEU A 52 -6.24 -21.27 -1.07
N ASN A 53 -6.47 -21.10 0.24
CA ASN A 53 -5.67 -20.24 1.12
C ASN A 53 -4.40 -20.92 1.67
N SER A 54 -4.18 -22.21 1.37
CA SER A 54 -3.07 -22.98 1.96
C SER A 54 -1.68 -22.49 1.55
N ASN A 55 -1.58 -21.62 0.53
CA ASN A 55 -0.32 -21.20 -0.09
C ASN A 55 -0.10 -19.67 0.03
N SER A 56 -0.91 -18.93 0.80
CA SER A 56 -0.71 -17.50 0.98
C SER A 56 0.51 -17.22 1.85
N ILE A 57 1.36 -16.29 1.40
CA ILE A 57 2.50 -15.80 2.18
C ILE A 57 1.98 -14.80 3.21
N ASP A 58 2.27 -15.04 4.48
CA ASP A 58 2.00 -14.12 5.58
C ASP A 58 3.27 -13.33 5.92
N VAL A 59 3.43 -12.18 5.27
CA VAL A 59 4.61 -11.31 5.43
C VAL A 59 4.71 -10.78 6.87
N THR A 60 3.58 -10.49 7.51
CA THR A 60 3.54 -10.04 8.92
C THR A 60 4.20 -11.07 9.84
N LYS A 61 3.82 -12.33 9.69
CA LYS A 61 4.39 -13.41 10.49
C LYS A 61 5.88 -13.62 10.22
N ILE A 62 6.32 -13.43 8.98
CA ILE A 62 7.74 -13.52 8.62
C ILE A 62 8.54 -12.40 9.28
N ILE A 63 8.04 -11.16 9.25
CA ILE A 63 8.65 -10.01 9.92
C ILE A 63 8.80 -10.27 11.42
N GLU A 64 7.75 -10.80 12.06
CA GLU A 64 7.79 -11.17 13.48
C GLU A 64 8.79 -12.28 13.77
N GLN A 65 8.78 -13.37 13.00
CA GLN A 65 9.67 -14.52 13.21
C GLN A 65 11.15 -14.21 13.00
N LYS A 66 11.45 -13.32 12.05
CA LYS A 66 12.81 -12.87 11.75
C LYS A 66 13.25 -11.68 12.61
N GLU A 67 12.38 -11.20 13.51
CA GLU A 67 12.63 -10.04 14.38
C GLU A 67 13.08 -8.80 13.60
N ILE A 68 12.49 -8.59 12.40
CA ILE A 68 12.80 -7.45 11.54
C ILE A 68 12.27 -6.18 12.21
N ASP A 69 13.13 -5.22 12.47
CA ASP A 69 12.76 -3.94 13.05
C ASP A 69 12.31 -2.92 12.00
N GLU A 70 11.82 -1.78 12.45
CA GLU A 70 11.28 -0.71 11.63
C GLU A 70 12.31 -0.14 10.64
N ILE A 71 13.56 0.01 11.10
CA ILE A 71 14.66 0.52 10.26
C ILE A 71 15.01 -0.49 9.18
N LYS A 72 15.08 -1.76 9.54
CA LYS A 72 15.38 -2.83 8.59
C LYS A 72 14.30 -2.97 7.50
N MET A 73 13.04 -2.71 7.83
CA MET A 73 11.95 -2.65 6.84
C MET A 73 12.21 -1.54 5.80
N VAL A 74 12.69 -0.37 6.24
CA VAL A 74 13.04 0.75 5.34
C VAL A 74 14.30 0.42 4.51
N GLU A 75 15.30 -0.25 5.09
CA GLU A 75 16.49 -0.70 4.37
C GLU A 75 16.12 -1.66 3.23
N TYR A 76 15.23 -2.63 3.44
CA TYR A 76 14.76 -3.52 2.38
C TYR A 76 14.09 -2.74 1.22
N ALA A 77 13.31 -1.73 1.54
CA ALA A 77 12.71 -0.90 0.51
C ALA A 77 13.77 -0.05 -0.22
N GLU A 78 14.77 0.51 0.47
CA GLU A 78 15.89 1.18 -0.19
C GLU A 78 16.64 0.22 -1.12
N ASP A 79 16.99 -0.98 -0.63
CA ASP A 79 17.71 -1.99 -1.42
C ASP A 79 16.94 -2.35 -2.71
N PHE A 80 15.60 -2.40 -2.65
CA PHE A 80 14.77 -2.57 -3.84
C PHE A 80 15.04 -1.47 -4.88
N PHE A 81 15.02 -0.19 -4.47
CA PHE A 81 15.27 0.93 -5.37
C PHE A 81 16.70 0.94 -5.91
N LEU A 82 17.68 0.60 -5.08
CA LEU A 82 19.09 0.45 -5.51
C LEU A 82 19.22 -0.66 -6.57
N SER A 83 18.50 -1.75 -6.42
CA SER A 83 18.53 -2.88 -7.36
C SER A 83 18.05 -2.52 -8.77
N ILE A 84 17.15 -1.53 -8.87
CA ILE A 84 16.63 -1.02 -10.15
C ILE A 84 17.36 0.23 -10.67
N GLY A 85 18.46 0.64 -9.98
CA GLY A 85 19.42 1.63 -10.47
C GLY A 85 19.25 3.05 -9.92
N PHE A 86 18.50 3.25 -8.84
CA PHE A 86 18.48 4.53 -8.11
C PHE A 86 19.73 4.69 -7.25
N GLU A 87 20.06 5.92 -6.90
CA GLU A 87 21.15 6.23 -5.96
C GLU A 87 20.67 6.11 -4.52
N SER A 88 21.57 5.81 -3.59
CA SER A 88 21.24 5.68 -2.18
C SER A 88 20.62 6.95 -1.58
N LEU A 89 19.80 6.75 -0.57
CA LEU A 89 19.20 7.83 0.19
C LEU A 89 20.28 8.64 0.94
N PRO A 90 20.12 9.97 1.05
CA PRO A 90 21.08 10.80 1.76
C PRO A 90 21.07 10.48 3.27
N GLU A 91 22.21 10.70 3.95
CA GLU A 91 22.34 10.49 5.39
C GLU A 91 21.27 11.26 6.18
N THR A 92 20.91 12.46 5.71
CA THR A 92 19.86 13.28 6.29
C THR A 92 18.47 12.62 6.29
N PHE A 93 18.20 11.73 5.34
CA PHE A 93 16.96 10.94 5.32
C PHE A 93 16.89 10.04 6.57
N TRP A 94 17.94 9.30 6.85
CA TRP A 94 18.02 8.39 7.99
C TRP A 94 18.03 9.11 9.34
N GLU A 95 18.73 10.24 9.42
CA GLU A 95 18.82 11.02 10.65
C GLU A 95 17.55 11.78 11.01
N ARG A 96 16.75 12.21 10.01
CA ARG A 96 15.69 13.20 10.20
C ARG A 96 14.28 12.68 9.91
N SER A 97 14.15 11.51 9.30
CA SER A 97 12.84 10.86 9.12
C SER A 97 12.26 10.40 10.45
N LEU A 98 10.95 10.32 10.52
CA LEU A 98 10.24 9.78 11.67
C LEU A 98 9.73 8.37 11.34
N PHE A 99 10.44 7.36 11.81
CA PHE A 99 10.09 5.95 11.60
C PHE A 99 9.28 5.36 12.76
N ILE A 100 9.52 5.85 13.98
CA ILE A 100 8.95 5.29 15.20
C ILE A 100 8.11 6.36 15.89
N LYS A 101 6.93 5.97 16.36
CA LYS A 101 6.03 6.86 17.11
C LYS A 101 6.71 7.41 18.37
N PRO A 102 6.89 8.75 18.50
CA PRO A 102 7.48 9.33 19.68
C PRO A 102 6.55 9.16 20.90
N ARG A 103 7.15 9.00 22.08
CA ARG A 103 6.42 8.83 23.34
C ARG A 103 6.14 10.15 24.07
N ASP A 104 6.86 11.20 23.70
CA ASP A 104 6.87 12.50 24.38
C ASP A 104 5.89 13.51 23.78
N ARG A 105 5.29 13.20 22.64
CA ARG A 105 4.35 14.09 21.95
C ARG A 105 3.34 13.32 21.09
N SER A 106 2.22 13.97 20.78
CA SER A 106 1.25 13.46 19.81
C SER A 106 1.72 13.77 18.39
N VAL A 107 1.62 12.79 17.51
CA VAL A 107 1.89 12.92 16.07
C VAL A 107 0.78 12.26 15.27
N VAL A 108 0.54 12.76 14.05
CA VAL A 108 -0.30 12.10 13.06
C VAL A 108 0.53 11.02 12.41
N CYS A 109 0.17 9.77 12.66
CA CYS A 109 0.93 8.58 12.22
C CYS A 109 0.70 8.19 10.75
N HIS A 110 -0.23 8.86 10.04
CA HIS A 110 -0.40 8.62 8.61
C HIS A 110 0.93 8.82 7.88
N ALA A 111 1.32 7.83 7.08
CA ALA A 111 2.55 7.86 6.29
C ALA A 111 2.56 9.08 5.35
N SER A 112 3.73 9.63 5.11
CA SER A 112 3.90 10.76 4.19
C SER A 112 5.37 11.00 3.85
N ALA A 113 5.63 11.33 2.59
CA ALA A 113 6.95 11.68 2.07
C ALA A 113 7.09 13.20 1.85
N TRP A 114 8.25 13.73 2.13
CA TRP A 114 8.51 15.17 2.14
C TRP A 114 9.81 15.53 1.43
N ASN A 115 9.73 16.48 0.50
CA ASN A 115 10.87 17.15 -0.11
C ASN A 115 11.00 18.54 0.51
N LEU A 116 11.78 18.65 1.59
CA LEU A 116 11.85 19.88 2.39
C LEU A 116 12.81 20.90 1.80
N ASP A 117 13.89 20.46 1.21
CA ASP A 117 14.85 21.31 0.51
C ASP A 117 15.46 20.59 -0.68
N PRO A 118 14.97 20.87 -1.90
CA PRO A 118 15.51 20.26 -3.12
C PRO A 118 16.99 20.56 -3.35
N THR A 119 17.50 21.71 -2.85
CA THR A 119 18.90 22.14 -3.10
C THR A 119 19.90 21.33 -2.30
N THR A 120 19.53 20.90 -1.12
CA THR A 120 20.34 20.05 -0.23
C THR A 120 19.90 18.59 -0.24
N ASN A 121 18.88 18.27 -1.04
CA ASN A 121 18.26 16.95 -1.09
C ASN A 121 17.77 16.49 0.31
N ASP A 122 17.17 17.42 1.09
CA ASP A 122 16.59 17.11 2.40
C ASP A 122 15.23 16.44 2.22
N LEU A 123 15.31 15.12 2.06
CA LEU A 123 14.15 14.24 1.86
C LEU A 123 13.85 13.50 3.15
N ARG A 124 12.58 13.34 3.48
CA ARG A 124 12.17 12.65 4.71
C ARG A 124 10.85 11.92 4.52
N ILE A 125 10.69 10.81 5.25
CA ILE A 125 9.36 10.22 5.50
C ILE A 125 8.94 10.46 6.96
N LYS A 126 7.65 10.54 7.16
CA LYS A 126 7.04 10.54 8.48
C LYS A 126 6.03 9.41 8.54
N MET A 127 6.30 8.43 9.38
CA MET A 127 5.48 7.25 9.53
C MET A 127 5.67 6.70 10.97
N CYS A 128 4.62 6.11 11.55
CA CYS A 128 4.75 5.34 12.79
C CYS A 128 4.74 3.86 12.42
N ILE A 129 5.87 3.35 11.98
CA ILE A 129 5.96 2.01 11.41
C ILE A 129 5.55 0.95 12.42
N GLU A 130 4.63 0.09 12.02
CA GLU A 130 4.27 -1.15 12.67
C GLU A 130 4.89 -2.34 11.91
N ARG A 131 5.26 -3.40 12.61
CA ARG A 131 5.95 -4.55 12.00
C ARG A 131 4.95 -5.51 11.37
N ASN A 132 4.37 -5.08 10.24
CA ASN A 132 3.36 -5.84 9.51
C ASN A 132 3.51 -5.67 7.99
N GLU A 133 2.75 -6.46 7.23
CA GLU A 133 2.74 -6.44 5.77
C GLU A 133 2.26 -5.09 5.21
N ASP A 134 1.21 -4.52 5.80
CA ASP A 134 0.62 -3.27 5.32
C ASP A 134 1.64 -2.12 5.37
N ASP A 135 2.38 -2.01 6.47
CA ASP A 135 3.41 -1.00 6.60
C ASP A 135 4.65 -1.30 5.75
N PHE A 136 5.00 -2.58 5.55
CA PHE A 136 6.07 -2.95 4.62
C PHE A 136 5.75 -2.49 3.19
N ILE A 137 4.52 -2.68 2.73
CA ILE A 137 4.03 -2.19 1.43
C ILE A 137 4.02 -0.66 1.41
N THR A 138 3.51 -0.02 2.46
CA THR A 138 3.44 1.44 2.58
C THR A 138 4.82 2.09 2.54
N ILE A 139 5.84 1.49 3.16
CA ILE A 139 7.23 1.98 3.09
C ILE A 139 7.72 2.02 1.63
N HIS A 140 7.47 0.98 0.85
CA HIS A 140 7.84 0.97 -0.58
C HIS A 140 7.11 2.06 -1.36
N HIS A 141 5.84 2.32 -1.05
CA HIS A 141 5.08 3.42 -1.64
C HIS A 141 5.69 4.79 -1.30
N GLU A 142 5.93 5.06 -0.01
CA GLU A 142 6.50 6.34 0.46
C GLU A 142 7.92 6.56 -0.10
N LEU A 143 8.74 5.51 -0.18
CA LEU A 143 10.04 5.60 -0.83
C LEU A 143 9.89 5.86 -2.34
N GLY A 144 8.84 5.40 -2.98
CA GLY A 144 8.51 5.78 -4.35
C GLY A 144 8.43 7.30 -4.52
N HIS A 145 7.75 8.00 -3.61
CA HIS A 145 7.74 9.47 -3.59
C HIS A 145 9.14 10.04 -3.39
N ILE A 146 9.91 9.51 -2.43
CA ILE A 146 11.26 10.00 -2.10
C ILE A 146 12.21 9.88 -3.30
N PHE A 147 12.25 8.72 -3.94
CA PHE A 147 13.11 8.51 -5.11
C PHE A 147 12.65 9.31 -6.33
N TYR A 148 11.35 9.58 -6.45
CA TYR A 148 10.86 10.48 -7.49
C TYR A 148 11.27 11.93 -7.22
N TYR A 149 11.21 12.42 -5.98
CA TYR A 149 11.78 13.71 -5.60
C TYR A 149 13.27 13.79 -5.96
N GLN A 150 14.07 12.78 -5.57
CA GLN A 150 15.49 12.71 -5.88
C GLN A 150 15.77 12.76 -7.38
N ALA A 151 14.93 12.08 -8.17
CA ALA A 151 15.07 12.03 -9.62
C ALA A 151 14.90 13.39 -10.31
N TYR A 152 14.11 14.32 -9.76
CA TYR A 152 13.92 15.63 -10.38
C TYR A 152 14.54 16.80 -9.61
N ASN A 153 15.04 16.63 -8.38
CA ASN A 153 15.64 17.72 -7.60
C ASN A 153 16.85 18.39 -8.26
N HIS A 154 17.57 17.67 -9.14
CA HIS A 154 18.71 18.22 -9.89
C HIS A 154 18.29 19.08 -11.10
N LEU A 155 17.00 19.10 -11.47
CA LEU A 155 16.50 19.87 -12.59
C LEU A 155 16.36 21.37 -12.24
N PRO A 156 16.25 22.28 -13.23
CA PRO A 156 15.90 23.67 -12.97
C PRO A 156 14.59 23.79 -12.20
N THR A 157 14.47 24.79 -11.33
CA THR A 157 13.35 24.96 -10.38
C THR A 157 11.95 24.78 -10.97
N LEU A 158 11.74 25.24 -12.21
CA LEU A 158 10.44 25.10 -12.89
C LEU A 158 10.10 23.64 -13.28
N PHE A 159 11.08 22.75 -13.23
CA PHE A 159 10.95 21.32 -13.54
C PHE A 159 11.11 20.43 -12.31
N GLN A 160 11.28 21.01 -11.11
CA GLN A 160 11.34 20.30 -9.85
C GLN A 160 9.93 19.95 -9.36
N GLY A 161 9.27 19.05 -10.06
CA GLY A 161 7.93 18.57 -9.73
C GLY A 161 7.58 17.31 -10.52
N GLY A 162 6.58 16.57 -10.04
CA GLY A 162 6.06 15.42 -10.76
C GLY A 162 5.45 15.81 -12.11
N ALA A 163 5.36 14.84 -13.04
CA ALA A 163 4.76 15.05 -14.36
C ALA A 163 3.29 15.55 -14.28
N ASN A 164 2.58 15.07 -13.26
CA ASN A 164 1.32 15.61 -12.72
C ASN A 164 1.13 15.07 -11.31
N ASP A 165 0.18 15.63 -10.56
CA ASP A 165 -0.05 15.28 -9.14
C ASP A 165 -0.36 13.77 -8.96
N GLY A 166 -1.15 13.19 -9.86
CA GLY A 166 -1.50 11.77 -9.81
C GLY A 166 -0.34 10.83 -10.16
N PHE A 167 0.73 11.34 -10.78
CA PHE A 167 1.88 10.51 -11.15
C PHE A 167 2.75 10.13 -9.95
N HIS A 168 2.79 10.97 -8.92
CA HIS A 168 3.48 10.64 -7.68
C HIS A 168 2.85 9.43 -7.00
N GLU A 169 1.52 9.43 -6.87
CA GLU A 169 0.77 8.31 -6.28
C GLU A 169 0.88 7.05 -7.16
N ALA A 170 0.67 7.20 -8.48
CA ALA A 170 0.74 6.09 -9.41
C ALA A 170 2.12 5.42 -9.45
N PHE A 171 3.20 6.17 -9.23
CA PHE A 171 4.55 5.61 -9.17
C PHE A 171 4.75 4.78 -7.90
N GLY A 172 4.34 5.30 -6.73
CA GLY A 172 4.35 4.55 -5.48
C GLY A 172 3.54 3.26 -5.59
N ASP A 173 2.31 3.34 -6.06
CA ASP A 173 1.42 2.18 -6.23
C ASP A 173 1.96 1.15 -7.24
N LEU A 174 2.57 1.60 -8.35
CA LEU A 174 3.19 0.69 -9.32
C LEU A 174 4.30 -0.14 -8.68
N LEU A 175 5.12 0.48 -7.82
CA LEU A 175 6.24 -0.20 -7.18
C LEU A 175 5.78 -1.21 -6.13
N THR A 176 4.68 -0.96 -5.43
CA THR A 176 4.12 -1.93 -4.48
C THR A 176 3.68 -3.24 -5.16
N LEU A 177 3.29 -3.19 -6.44
CA LEU A 177 3.00 -4.39 -7.23
C LEU A 177 4.22 -5.28 -7.48
N SER A 178 5.44 -4.75 -7.26
CA SER A 178 6.69 -5.52 -7.37
C SER A 178 6.98 -6.37 -6.12
N ILE A 179 6.22 -6.21 -5.04
CA ILE A 179 6.32 -7.06 -3.84
C ILE A 179 5.66 -8.41 -4.15
N THR A 180 6.39 -9.21 -4.90
CA THR A 180 5.97 -10.53 -5.39
C THR A 180 6.64 -11.66 -4.61
N PRO A 181 6.18 -12.91 -4.72
CA PRO A 181 6.89 -14.05 -4.14
C PRO A 181 8.37 -14.16 -4.58
N ASP A 182 8.69 -13.74 -5.82
CA ASP A 182 10.08 -13.70 -6.28
C ASP A 182 10.91 -12.65 -5.54
N TYR A 183 10.38 -11.46 -5.36
CA TYR A 183 11.02 -10.42 -4.57
C TYR A 183 11.23 -10.85 -3.12
N LEU A 184 10.19 -11.40 -2.48
CA LEU A 184 10.27 -11.88 -1.09
C LEU A 184 11.32 -13.00 -0.93
N LYS A 185 11.51 -13.83 -1.96
CA LYS A 185 12.59 -14.82 -2.00
C LYS A 185 13.97 -14.14 -2.14
N GLU A 186 14.11 -13.14 -3.01
CA GLU A 186 15.38 -12.41 -3.21
C GLU A 186 15.88 -11.71 -1.96
N ILE A 187 14.98 -11.22 -1.11
CA ILE A 187 15.33 -10.60 0.17
C ILE A 187 15.37 -11.61 1.34
N ASP A 188 15.39 -12.90 1.03
CA ASP A 188 15.42 -14.00 2.03
C ASP A 188 14.22 -14.02 3.00
N PHE A 189 13.08 -13.44 2.65
CA PHE A 189 11.86 -13.53 3.46
C PHE A 189 11.28 -14.93 3.44
N ILE A 190 11.27 -15.55 2.26
CA ILE A 190 10.73 -16.88 2.03
C ILE A 190 11.74 -17.76 1.29
N SER A 191 11.58 -19.06 1.43
CA SER A 191 12.34 -20.05 0.67
C SER A 191 11.88 -20.11 -0.79
N GLU A 192 12.70 -20.71 -1.65
CA GLU A 192 12.33 -20.97 -3.04
C GLU A 192 11.12 -21.91 -3.15
N GLU A 193 10.96 -22.85 -2.22
CA GLU A 193 9.83 -23.76 -2.16
C GLU A 193 8.53 -23.02 -1.85
N GLU A 194 8.53 -22.13 -0.86
CA GLU A 194 7.39 -21.26 -0.52
C GLU A 194 7.04 -20.31 -1.65
N ALA A 195 8.03 -19.73 -2.32
CA ALA A 195 7.79 -18.84 -3.46
C ALA A 195 7.15 -19.60 -4.64
N ASN A 196 7.58 -20.81 -4.91
CA ASN A 196 6.98 -21.64 -5.96
C ASN A 196 5.56 -22.07 -5.60
N LEU A 197 5.33 -22.43 -4.35
CA LEU A 197 4.00 -22.81 -3.85
C LEU A 197 3.00 -21.63 -3.93
N ALA A 198 3.43 -20.42 -3.58
CA ALA A 198 2.59 -19.22 -3.71
C ALA A 198 2.24 -18.90 -5.17
N LYS A 199 3.09 -19.21 -6.11
CA LYS A 199 2.82 -19.05 -7.56
C LYS A 199 1.82 -20.06 -8.11
N GLU A 200 1.58 -21.16 -7.43
CA GLU A 200 0.56 -22.13 -7.82
C GLU A 200 -0.87 -21.60 -7.59
N ASP A 201 -1.02 -20.57 -6.75
CA ASP A 201 -2.30 -19.88 -6.52
C ASP A 201 -2.29 -18.41 -7.00
N PRO A 202 -2.23 -18.16 -8.30
CA PRO A 202 -2.27 -16.79 -8.82
C PRO A 202 -3.62 -16.12 -8.61
N ILE A 203 -4.69 -16.88 -8.41
CA ILE A 203 -6.05 -16.35 -8.22
C ILE A 203 -6.16 -15.70 -6.84
N GLY A 204 -5.60 -16.30 -5.79
CA GLY A 204 -5.59 -15.74 -4.45
C GLY A 204 -4.86 -14.38 -4.41
N LEU A 205 -3.68 -14.32 -5.01
CA LEU A 205 -2.92 -13.07 -5.12
C LEU A 205 -3.70 -12.00 -5.91
N LEU A 206 -4.27 -12.36 -7.06
CA LEU A 206 -5.08 -11.43 -7.86
C LEU A 206 -6.35 -11.00 -7.15
N MET A 207 -6.96 -11.87 -6.34
CA MET A 207 -8.13 -11.50 -5.53
C MET A 207 -7.74 -10.48 -4.45
N LYS A 208 -6.61 -10.66 -3.74
CA LYS A 208 -6.09 -9.70 -2.76
C LYS A 208 -5.88 -8.34 -3.42
N GLN A 209 -5.17 -8.31 -4.56
CA GLN A 209 -4.94 -7.09 -5.34
C GLN A 209 -6.25 -6.45 -5.84
N ALA A 210 -7.24 -7.25 -6.25
CA ALA A 210 -8.52 -6.72 -6.72
C ALA A 210 -9.36 -6.12 -5.59
N LEU A 211 -9.37 -6.72 -4.40
CA LEU A 211 -10.07 -6.19 -3.22
C LEU A 211 -9.48 -4.86 -2.74
N GLU A 212 -8.26 -4.56 -3.08
CA GLU A 212 -7.59 -3.29 -2.81
C GLU A 212 -7.68 -2.33 -4.00
N GLY A 213 -7.04 -2.64 -5.11
CA GLY A 213 -6.84 -1.73 -6.23
C GLY A 213 -8.10 -1.49 -7.08
N VAL A 214 -8.93 -2.52 -7.34
CA VAL A 214 -10.16 -2.33 -8.15
C VAL A 214 -11.22 -1.55 -7.39
N VAL A 215 -11.27 -1.70 -6.08
CA VAL A 215 -12.28 -1.06 -5.21
C VAL A 215 -11.99 0.42 -5.02
N VAL A 216 -10.74 0.82 -4.93
CA VAL A 216 -10.36 2.23 -4.72
C VAL A 216 -10.78 3.12 -5.89
N VAL A 217 -10.85 2.62 -7.12
CA VAL A 217 -11.17 3.41 -8.31
C VAL A 217 -12.58 4.08 -8.24
N PRO A 218 -13.69 3.34 -8.03
CA PRO A 218 -15.01 3.99 -7.90
C PRO A 218 -15.13 4.83 -6.63
N TRP A 219 -14.42 4.47 -5.56
CA TRP A 219 -14.39 5.27 -4.34
C TRP A 219 -13.69 6.61 -4.58
N ALA A 220 -12.53 6.63 -5.21
CA ALA A 220 -11.80 7.85 -5.57
C ALA A 220 -12.62 8.74 -6.51
N LEU A 221 -13.28 8.14 -7.53
CA LEU A 221 -14.18 8.88 -8.43
C LEU A 221 -15.34 9.53 -7.68
N MET A 222 -15.93 8.85 -6.70
CA MET A 222 -16.99 9.39 -5.86
C MET A 222 -16.50 10.60 -5.06
N LEU A 223 -15.33 10.48 -4.41
CA LEU A 223 -14.73 11.57 -3.64
C LEU A 223 -14.37 12.76 -4.52
N ASP A 224 -13.77 12.51 -5.68
CA ASP A 224 -13.40 13.56 -6.63
C ASP A 224 -14.62 14.36 -7.09
N LYS A 225 -15.69 13.68 -7.48
CA LYS A 225 -16.95 14.32 -7.86
C LYS A 225 -17.56 15.12 -6.70
N TRP A 226 -17.55 14.57 -5.50
CA TRP A 226 -18.08 15.26 -4.32
C TRP A 226 -17.25 16.50 -3.98
N ARG A 227 -15.93 16.39 -3.96
CA ARG A 227 -14.99 17.49 -3.72
C ARG A 227 -15.13 18.59 -4.77
N SER A 228 -15.18 18.21 -6.05
CA SER A 228 -15.39 19.14 -7.16
C SER A 228 -16.72 19.90 -7.00
N CYS A 229 -17.80 19.21 -6.64
CA CYS A 229 -19.10 19.86 -6.37
C CYS A 229 -18.98 20.91 -5.26
N LEU A 230 -18.31 20.60 -4.15
CA LEU A 230 -18.11 21.57 -3.05
C LEU A 230 -17.32 22.80 -3.49
N LEU A 231 -16.27 22.60 -4.29
CA LEU A 231 -15.42 23.71 -4.77
C LEU A 231 -16.15 24.63 -5.75
N TYR A 232 -17.09 24.10 -6.55
CA TYR A 232 -17.88 24.90 -7.48
C TYR A 232 -19.14 25.53 -6.87
N THR A 233 -19.58 25.07 -5.70
CA THR A 233 -20.81 25.55 -5.04
C THR A 233 -20.54 26.41 -3.81
N SER A 234 -19.29 26.59 -3.40
CA SER A 234 -18.88 27.48 -2.31
C SER A 234 -18.63 28.90 -2.86
N ASP A 235 -19.69 29.66 -3.13
CA ASP A 235 -19.67 31.11 -3.25
C ASP A 235 -19.98 31.80 -1.90
#